data_cb0a65eb4d470a435eee14dcb9c2fa46
#
_entry.id   cb0a65eb4d470a435eee14dcb9c2fa46
#
_cell.length_a   1.000
_cell.length_b   1.000
_cell.length_c   1.000
_cell.angle_alpha   90.00
_cell.angle_beta   90.00
_cell.angle_gamma   90.00
#
_symmetry.space_group_name_H-M   'P 1'
#
loop_
_entity.id
_entity.type
_entity.pdbx_description
1 polymer ?
#
loop_
_entity_poly.entity_id
_entity_poly.type
_entity_poly.pdbx_seq_one_letter_code
_entity_poly.pdbx_strand_id
1 'polypeptide(L)'
;MKKAAASMQPNGRGKKIRLLFLGWAASGLAVLALLTGGVKGPFRASAAPVSREMPLVIAHRAGAALGPENTLAALERAIGSGADMAEVDLRLTRDGEVVAVHDSSLERTAGLPQEVYATDLNTIRGLDAGSWYSERFAGERVPTLKELLDASRGRIRLMVELKYDGEDRGLLEETIRQIQVSGLTERCILACTRIDVLRRSKELEPRLDTVYIGEEIPRNGEGLDAADGLSICLAGLRAEEAAQVRGQGKDLYIWTVNARKEMELAFALGAEGLVTDNPALAQKVLEAGKEESA
;
A
#
# COMPACT_ATOMS: atom_id res chain seq x y z
N MET A 1 -57.06 -13.59 -19.25
CA MET A 1 -56.92 -14.88 -18.50
C MET A 1 -55.93 -14.68 -17.39
N LYS A 2 -56.37 -14.84 -16.17
CA LYS A 2 -55.61 -14.70 -14.90
C LYS A 2 -54.74 -15.91 -14.64
N LYS A 3 -53.52 -15.74 -14.11
CA LYS A 3 -52.83 -16.62 -13.13
C LYS A 3 -51.65 -15.80 -12.58
N ALA A 4 -51.72 -15.38 -11.42
CA ALA A 4 -51.55 -15.95 -10.06
C ALA A 4 -50.07 -15.84 -9.66
N ALA A 5 -49.80 -14.81 -8.81
CA ALA A 5 -48.56 -14.62 -8.08
C ALA A 5 -48.54 -15.60 -6.88
N ALA A 6 -47.45 -16.29 -6.69
CA ALA A 6 -47.21 -17.04 -5.45
C ALA A 6 -46.13 -16.30 -4.63
N SER A 7 -46.60 -15.82 -3.46
CA SER A 7 -45.75 -15.27 -2.41
C SER A 7 -45.00 -16.36 -1.69
N MET A 8 -43.69 -16.28 -1.64
CA MET A 8 -42.88 -17.02 -0.68
C MET A 8 -42.29 -16.04 0.33
N GLN A 9 -42.74 -16.10 1.56
CA GLN A 9 -42.08 -15.48 2.70
C GLN A 9 -40.89 -16.33 3.16
N PRO A 10 -39.78 -15.74 3.53
CA PRO A 10 -38.72 -16.45 4.23
C PRO A 10 -38.92 -16.33 5.75
N ASN A 11 -39.23 -17.44 6.37
CA ASN A 11 -39.05 -17.67 7.80
C ASN A 11 -37.55 -17.88 8.06
N GLY A 12 -36.98 -17.15 8.98
CA GLY A 12 -35.64 -17.51 9.40
C GLY A 12 -35.04 -16.60 10.44
N ARG A 13 -35.20 -16.94 11.65
CA ARG A 13 -34.60 -16.44 12.88
C ARG A 13 -33.16 -15.93 12.71
N GLY A 14 -33.00 -14.61 12.61
CA GLY A 14 -31.71 -13.95 12.77
C GLY A 14 -31.25 -14.02 14.23
N LYS A 15 -30.23 -14.78 14.50
CA LYS A 15 -29.48 -14.68 15.75
C LYS A 15 -28.73 -13.34 15.72
N LYS A 16 -29.19 -12.40 16.53
CA LYS A 16 -28.47 -11.17 16.83
C LYS A 16 -27.21 -11.54 17.60
N ILE A 17 -26.06 -11.48 16.93
CA ILE A 17 -24.77 -11.49 17.61
C ILE A 17 -24.61 -10.09 18.21
N ARG A 18 -24.80 -9.99 19.52
CA ARG A 18 -24.38 -8.81 20.29
C ARG A 18 -22.87 -8.88 20.39
N LEU A 19 -22.15 -8.07 19.61
CA LEU A 19 -20.78 -7.73 19.93
C LEU A 19 -20.80 -6.87 21.20
N LEU A 20 -20.37 -7.46 22.30
CA LEU A 20 -20.00 -6.73 23.50
C LEU A 20 -18.62 -6.12 23.24
N PHE A 21 -18.61 -4.80 23.08
CA PHE A 21 -17.38 -4.02 23.17
C PHE A 21 -16.91 -4.09 24.64
N LEU A 22 -15.92 -4.90 24.91
CA LEU A 22 -15.15 -4.84 26.14
C LEU A 22 -13.96 -3.92 25.92
N GLY A 23 -13.86 -2.96 26.83
CA GLY A 23 -12.89 -1.89 26.84
C GLY A 23 -11.43 -2.38 26.74
N TRP A 24 -10.62 -1.54 26.16
CA TRP A 24 -9.18 -1.68 26.01
C TRP A 24 -8.49 -1.49 27.36
N ALA A 25 -8.57 -2.50 28.22
CA ALA A 25 -7.75 -2.55 29.41
C ALA A 25 -6.96 -3.87 29.43
N ALA A 26 -5.65 -3.71 29.54
CA ALA A 26 -4.63 -4.71 29.75
C ALA A 26 -5.14 -6.06 30.31
N SER A 27 -5.03 -7.12 29.50
CA SER A 27 -4.89 -8.50 30.00
C SER A 27 -4.36 -9.37 28.85
N GLY A 28 -3.03 -9.44 28.73
CA GLY A 28 -2.41 -10.60 28.12
C GLY A 28 -2.56 -11.75 29.09
N LEU A 29 -3.33 -12.78 28.72
CA LEU A 29 -3.11 -14.19 29.06
C LEU A 29 -4.36 -15.00 28.71
N ALA A 30 -4.11 -16.15 28.08
CA ALA A 30 -4.98 -17.31 27.99
C ALA A 30 -6.15 -17.28 26.98
N VAL A 31 -5.84 -17.61 25.71
CA VAL A 31 -6.58 -18.67 25.03
C VAL A 31 -5.53 -19.60 24.42
N LEU A 32 -5.11 -20.58 25.23
CA LEU A 32 -4.40 -21.77 24.77
C LEU A 32 -5.19 -22.95 25.34
N ALA A 33 -5.91 -23.67 24.52
CA ALA A 33 -6.04 -25.10 24.58
C ALA A 33 -7.10 -25.59 23.59
N LEU A 34 -6.72 -26.67 22.94
CA LEU A 34 -7.47 -27.65 22.19
C LEU A 34 -7.62 -27.39 20.67
N LEU A 35 -6.58 -27.82 19.95
CA LEU A 35 -6.72 -28.81 18.88
C LEU A 35 -5.31 -29.36 18.58
N THR A 36 -5.05 -30.57 19.10
CA THR A 36 -3.85 -31.36 18.84
C THR A 36 -3.94 -32.00 17.46
N GLY A 37 -3.06 -31.57 16.58
CA GLY A 37 -2.76 -32.24 15.32
C GLY A 37 -1.32 -31.87 14.95
N GLY A 38 -0.37 -32.78 15.27
CA GLY A 38 1.05 -32.46 15.26
C GLY A 38 1.66 -32.22 13.89
N VAL A 39 2.42 -31.15 13.80
CA VAL A 39 3.59 -31.04 12.91
C VAL A 39 4.76 -30.60 13.77
N LYS A 40 5.74 -31.51 13.94
CA LYS A 40 6.98 -31.23 14.67
C LYS A 40 7.96 -30.49 13.76
N GLY A 41 8.23 -29.22 14.08
CA GLY A 41 9.38 -28.46 13.65
C GLY A 41 9.78 -27.47 14.76
N PRO A 42 11.06 -27.17 14.98
CA PRO A 42 11.47 -26.36 16.12
C PRO A 42 11.22 -24.88 15.85
N PHE A 43 10.01 -24.40 16.14
CA PHE A 43 9.74 -22.96 16.18
C PHE A 43 10.01 -22.49 17.62
N ARG A 44 11.09 -21.74 17.80
CA ARG A 44 11.27 -20.92 18.99
C ARG A 44 10.33 -19.73 18.90
N ALA A 45 9.23 -19.76 19.64
CA ALA A 45 8.42 -18.59 19.91
C ALA A 45 9.21 -17.64 20.82
N SER A 46 9.83 -16.62 20.24
CA SER A 46 10.28 -15.46 20.97
C SER A 46 9.30 -14.34 20.64
N ALA A 47 8.17 -14.29 21.34
CA ALA A 47 7.30 -13.13 21.28
C ALA A 47 7.91 -12.05 22.17
N ALA A 48 8.77 -11.21 21.60
CA ALA A 48 9.06 -9.90 22.20
C ALA A 48 7.75 -9.08 22.15
N PRO A 49 7.41 -8.35 23.24
CA PRO A 49 6.28 -7.44 23.21
C PRO A 49 6.57 -6.36 22.18
N VAL A 50 5.73 -6.31 21.11
CA VAL A 50 5.76 -5.22 20.15
C VAL A 50 5.47 -3.93 20.90
N SER A 51 6.43 -3.00 20.94
CA SER A 51 6.14 -1.63 21.29
C SER A 51 5.02 -1.17 20.35
N ARG A 52 3.85 -0.84 20.89
CA ARG A 52 2.72 -0.36 20.10
C ARG A 52 3.00 1.08 19.67
N GLU A 53 3.91 1.27 18.74
CA GLU A 53 3.94 2.49 17.97
C GLU A 53 2.72 2.49 17.03
N MET A 54 2.16 3.68 16.81
CA MET A 54 1.01 3.81 15.89
C MET A 54 1.49 3.49 14.47
N PRO A 55 0.65 2.83 13.65
CA PRO A 55 1.03 2.52 12.28
C PRO A 55 1.29 3.80 11.49
N LEU A 56 2.21 3.70 10.52
CA LEU A 56 2.47 4.77 9.56
C LEU A 56 1.24 4.99 8.67
N VAL A 57 0.96 6.24 8.34
CA VAL A 57 -0.05 6.60 7.35
C VAL A 57 0.62 6.76 5.99
N ILE A 58 0.27 5.88 5.06
CA ILE A 58 0.83 5.84 3.70
C ILE A 58 -0.24 6.30 2.72
N ALA A 59 0.01 7.43 2.06
CA ALA A 59 -0.89 8.01 1.07
C ALA A 59 -0.81 7.23 -0.25
N HIS A 60 -1.81 6.36 -0.52
CA HIS A 60 -1.92 5.54 -1.74
C HIS A 60 -2.00 6.44 -2.98
N ARG A 61 -1.16 6.18 -3.99
CA ARG A 61 -1.02 6.99 -5.20
C ARG A 61 -0.85 8.49 -4.90
N ALA A 62 -0.03 8.79 -3.90
CA ALA A 62 0.19 10.12 -3.36
C ALA A 62 -1.06 10.78 -2.73
N GLY A 63 -2.10 10.02 -2.38
CA GLY A 63 -3.33 10.52 -1.74
C GLY A 63 -4.48 10.72 -2.72
N ALA A 64 -4.93 9.65 -3.35
CA ALA A 64 -5.93 9.66 -4.43
C ALA A 64 -7.30 10.27 -4.06
N ALA A 65 -7.67 10.32 -2.77
CA ALA A 65 -8.87 11.04 -2.32
C ALA A 65 -8.65 12.55 -2.11
N LEU A 66 -7.41 13.02 -2.13
CA LEU A 66 -7.06 14.43 -1.89
C LEU A 66 -6.78 15.20 -3.19
N GLY A 67 -6.36 14.51 -4.24
CA GLY A 67 -6.00 15.09 -5.53
C GLY A 67 -5.91 14.03 -6.63
N PRO A 68 -5.60 14.42 -7.88
CA PRO A 68 -5.40 13.47 -8.95
C PRO A 68 -4.23 12.52 -8.61
N GLU A 69 -4.51 11.21 -8.68
CA GLU A 69 -3.55 10.18 -8.29
C GLU A 69 -2.18 10.33 -8.98
N ASN A 70 -1.10 9.98 -8.28
CA ASN A 70 0.26 9.97 -8.81
C ASN A 70 0.75 11.33 -9.34
N THR A 71 0.27 12.46 -8.80
CA THR A 71 0.68 13.80 -9.19
C THR A 71 1.39 14.56 -8.07
N LEU A 72 2.11 15.63 -8.42
CA LEU A 72 2.71 16.53 -7.43
C LEU A 72 1.65 17.24 -6.58
N ALA A 73 0.50 17.59 -7.15
CA ALA A 73 -0.60 18.20 -6.43
C ALA A 73 -1.18 17.25 -5.36
N ALA A 74 -1.30 15.94 -5.64
CA ALA A 74 -1.70 14.95 -4.64
C ALA A 74 -0.64 14.78 -3.55
N LEU A 75 0.65 14.69 -3.92
CA LEU A 75 1.78 14.59 -3.00
C LEU A 75 1.82 15.77 -2.01
N GLU A 76 1.66 16.99 -2.50
CA GLU A 76 1.60 18.20 -1.65
C GLU A 76 0.45 18.12 -0.63
N ARG A 77 -0.70 17.59 -1.01
CA ARG A 77 -1.84 17.41 -0.13
C ARG A 77 -1.63 16.28 0.88
N ALA A 78 -0.98 15.19 0.47
CA ALA A 78 -0.58 14.12 1.38
C ALA A 78 0.38 14.64 2.46
N ILE A 79 1.38 15.42 2.08
CA ILE A 79 2.29 16.10 3.02
C ILE A 79 1.50 17.00 3.97
N GLY A 80 0.61 17.84 3.42
CA GLY A 80 -0.22 18.75 4.21
C GLY A 80 -1.21 18.05 5.16
N SER A 81 -1.55 16.80 4.89
CA SER A 81 -2.42 15.98 5.76
C SER A 81 -1.67 15.25 6.88
N GLY A 82 -0.34 15.36 6.93
CA GLY A 82 0.50 14.67 7.90
C GLY A 82 0.76 13.20 7.59
N ALA A 83 0.66 12.78 6.34
CA ALA A 83 1.05 11.43 5.94
C ALA A 83 2.55 11.21 6.20
N ASP A 84 2.92 10.01 6.69
CA ASP A 84 4.31 9.64 6.98
C ASP A 84 5.06 9.25 5.71
N MET A 85 4.33 8.69 4.74
CA MET A 85 4.86 8.20 3.48
C MET A 85 3.82 8.42 2.36
N ALA A 86 4.30 8.63 1.14
CA ALA A 86 3.47 8.56 -0.05
C ALA A 86 3.87 7.34 -0.88
N GLU A 87 2.88 6.55 -1.28
CA GLU A 87 3.07 5.50 -2.26
C GLU A 87 2.80 6.06 -3.65
N VAL A 88 3.60 5.66 -4.65
CA VAL A 88 3.49 6.08 -6.06
C VAL A 88 3.83 4.93 -6.99
N ASP A 89 3.07 4.84 -8.09
CA ASP A 89 3.24 3.81 -9.12
C ASP A 89 4.18 4.27 -10.23
N LEU A 90 5.23 3.54 -10.52
CA LEU A 90 6.25 3.93 -11.50
C LEU A 90 6.21 3.07 -12.76
N ARG A 91 6.33 3.71 -13.90
CA ARG A 91 6.46 3.09 -15.22
C ARG A 91 7.57 3.73 -16.03
N LEU A 92 8.07 2.98 -17.03
CA LEU A 92 9.11 3.46 -17.94
C LEU A 92 8.48 3.91 -19.26
N THR A 93 8.85 5.09 -19.72
CA THR A 93 8.46 5.62 -21.04
C THR A 93 9.26 4.96 -22.18
N ARG A 94 8.87 5.21 -23.42
CA ARG A 94 9.59 4.69 -24.60
C ARG A 94 11.04 5.16 -24.66
N ASP A 95 11.30 6.38 -24.26
CA ASP A 95 12.63 7.04 -24.24
C ASP A 95 13.39 6.83 -22.92
N GLY A 96 12.91 5.92 -22.03
CA GLY A 96 13.64 5.48 -20.85
C GLY A 96 13.50 6.37 -19.62
N GLU A 97 12.51 7.26 -19.58
CA GLU A 97 12.24 8.08 -18.41
C GLU A 97 11.23 7.41 -17.46
N VAL A 98 11.44 7.56 -16.15
CA VAL A 98 10.54 7.01 -15.13
C VAL A 98 9.49 8.04 -14.76
N VAL A 99 8.22 7.68 -14.95
CA VAL A 99 7.04 8.53 -14.68
C VAL A 99 6.07 7.85 -13.72
N ALA A 100 5.25 8.65 -13.01
CA ALA A 100 4.27 8.12 -12.08
C ALA A 100 2.89 7.95 -12.73
N VAL A 101 2.53 6.71 -13.05
CA VAL A 101 1.23 6.31 -13.62
C VAL A 101 0.88 4.89 -13.17
N HIS A 102 -0.34 4.69 -12.64
CA HIS A 102 -0.78 3.37 -12.21
C HIS A 102 -1.08 2.42 -13.38
N ASP A 103 -1.92 2.86 -14.33
CA ASP A 103 -2.35 2.03 -15.45
C ASP A 103 -1.23 1.89 -16.48
N SER A 104 -1.26 0.84 -17.30
CA SER A 104 -0.35 0.71 -18.45
C SER A 104 -0.62 1.78 -19.50
N SER A 105 -1.87 2.22 -19.62
CA SER A 105 -2.35 3.24 -20.56
C SER A 105 -2.52 4.61 -19.88
N LEU A 106 -2.25 5.67 -20.64
CA LEU A 106 -2.47 7.05 -20.23
C LEU A 106 -3.93 7.52 -20.37
N GLU A 107 -4.84 6.63 -20.81
CA GLU A 107 -6.20 7.02 -21.20
C GLU A 107 -7.02 7.56 -20.02
N ARG A 108 -7.07 6.84 -18.91
CA ARG A 108 -7.95 7.14 -17.78
C ARG A 108 -7.58 8.46 -17.08
N THR A 109 -6.29 8.70 -16.87
CA THR A 109 -5.81 9.82 -16.06
C THR A 109 -5.23 10.97 -16.88
N ALA A 110 -4.96 10.77 -18.18
CA ALA A 110 -4.36 11.79 -19.02
C ALA A 110 -5.02 11.89 -20.43
N GLY A 111 -6.09 11.13 -20.70
CA GLY A 111 -6.91 11.25 -21.90
C GLY A 111 -6.27 10.77 -23.20
N LEU A 112 -5.09 10.13 -23.15
CA LEU A 112 -4.38 9.60 -24.31
C LEU A 112 -4.47 8.06 -24.34
N PRO A 113 -5.18 7.44 -25.32
CA PRO A 113 -5.31 5.98 -25.42
C PRO A 113 -4.02 5.35 -25.99
N GLN A 114 -2.92 5.53 -25.28
CA GLN A 114 -1.60 4.96 -25.61
C GLN A 114 -0.94 4.42 -24.34
N GLU A 115 -0.17 3.38 -24.53
CA GLU A 115 0.63 2.77 -23.45
C GLU A 115 1.81 3.68 -23.06
N VAL A 116 2.11 3.74 -21.76
CA VAL A 116 3.23 4.54 -21.24
C VAL A 116 4.54 4.13 -21.92
N TYR A 117 4.81 2.83 -22.01
CA TYR A 117 6.04 2.31 -22.62
C TYR A 117 6.17 2.59 -24.12
N ALA A 118 5.08 2.98 -24.80
CA ALA A 118 5.06 3.32 -26.22
C ALA A 118 5.09 4.84 -26.47
N THR A 119 5.13 5.65 -25.39
CA THR A 119 5.02 7.11 -25.44
C THR A 119 6.27 7.78 -24.87
N ASP A 120 6.81 8.80 -25.55
CA ASP A 120 7.96 9.57 -25.05
C ASP A 120 7.54 10.55 -23.96
N LEU A 121 8.46 10.85 -23.04
CA LEU A 121 8.24 11.81 -21.95
C LEU A 121 7.74 13.17 -22.47
N ASN A 122 8.29 13.66 -23.57
CA ASN A 122 7.86 14.97 -24.14
C ASN A 122 6.36 14.98 -24.50
N THR A 123 5.80 13.88 -25.01
CA THR A 123 4.36 13.73 -25.27
C THR A 123 3.57 13.69 -23.97
N ILE A 124 4.02 12.87 -23.01
CA ILE A 124 3.36 12.71 -21.70
C ILE A 124 3.29 14.06 -20.96
N ARG A 125 4.33 14.85 -21.00
CA ARG A 125 4.38 16.16 -20.36
C ARG A 125 3.44 17.20 -20.98
N GLY A 126 2.94 16.97 -22.18
CA GLY A 126 1.92 17.77 -22.82
C GLY A 126 0.49 17.49 -22.36
N LEU A 127 0.27 16.37 -21.63
CA LEU A 127 -1.06 15.92 -21.21
C LEU A 127 -1.51 16.60 -19.92
N ASP A 128 -2.82 16.68 -19.74
CA ASP A 128 -3.45 17.13 -18.50
C ASP A 128 -3.84 15.90 -17.67
N ALA A 129 -3.16 15.70 -16.55
CA ALA A 129 -3.39 14.61 -15.62
C ALA A 129 -4.27 15.01 -14.42
N GLY A 130 -4.84 16.22 -14.43
CA GLY A 130 -5.62 16.75 -13.31
C GLY A 130 -7.09 16.95 -13.55
N SER A 131 -7.48 17.41 -14.74
CA SER A 131 -8.87 17.76 -15.06
C SER A 131 -9.87 16.61 -14.93
N TRP A 132 -9.45 15.37 -15.15
CA TRP A 132 -10.30 14.18 -14.97
C TRP A 132 -10.77 14.01 -13.51
N TYR A 133 -9.96 14.46 -12.56
CA TYR A 133 -10.30 14.42 -11.13
C TYR A 133 -11.18 15.63 -10.75
N SER A 134 -10.77 16.84 -11.14
CA SER A 134 -11.52 18.06 -10.92
C SER A 134 -10.91 19.23 -11.71
N GLU A 135 -11.73 20.14 -12.24
CA GLU A 135 -11.27 21.34 -12.98
C GLU A 135 -10.26 22.21 -12.19
N ARG A 136 -10.30 22.18 -10.85
CA ARG A 136 -9.32 22.90 -10.01
C ARG A 136 -7.88 22.40 -10.15
N PHE A 137 -7.69 21.22 -10.75
CA PHE A 137 -6.39 20.64 -11.05
C PHE A 137 -6.05 20.67 -12.55
N ALA A 138 -6.81 21.44 -13.34
CA ALA A 138 -6.54 21.58 -14.75
C ALA A 138 -5.09 22.03 -14.99
N GLY A 139 -4.41 21.35 -15.92
CA GLY A 139 -3.00 21.59 -16.22
C GLY A 139 -2.00 20.88 -15.31
N GLU A 140 -2.46 20.09 -14.33
CA GLU A 140 -1.57 19.19 -13.59
C GLU A 140 -0.96 18.17 -14.56
N ARG A 141 0.28 17.78 -14.35
CA ARG A 141 1.04 16.92 -15.26
C ARG A 141 1.39 15.60 -14.62
N VAL A 142 1.64 14.59 -15.46
CA VAL A 142 2.27 13.35 -15.02
C VAL A 142 3.71 13.70 -14.60
N PRO A 143 4.08 13.47 -13.32
CA PRO A 143 5.42 13.75 -12.84
C PRO A 143 6.41 12.65 -13.21
N THR A 144 7.67 13.02 -13.33
CA THR A 144 8.79 12.08 -13.35
C THR A 144 9.14 11.66 -11.92
N LEU A 145 9.81 10.51 -11.77
CA LEU A 145 10.37 10.09 -10.48
C LEU A 145 11.29 11.16 -9.89
N LYS A 146 12.11 11.79 -10.73
CA LYS A 146 12.99 12.88 -10.28
C LYS A 146 12.21 14.02 -9.61
N GLU A 147 11.10 14.45 -10.20
CA GLU A 147 10.26 15.53 -9.64
C GLU A 147 9.65 15.11 -8.29
N LEU A 148 9.20 13.84 -8.16
CA LEU A 148 8.67 13.30 -6.90
C LEU A 148 9.76 13.22 -5.81
N LEU A 149 10.97 12.74 -6.15
CA LEU A 149 12.10 12.70 -5.23
C LEU A 149 12.48 14.10 -4.75
N ASP A 150 12.52 15.09 -5.64
CA ASP A 150 12.83 16.47 -5.28
C ASP A 150 11.75 17.08 -4.37
N ALA A 151 10.46 16.85 -4.68
CA ALA A 151 9.33 17.37 -3.90
C ALA A 151 9.21 16.69 -2.52
N SER A 152 9.61 15.42 -2.38
CA SER A 152 9.55 14.67 -1.12
C SER A 152 10.69 14.99 -0.17
N ARG A 153 11.79 15.55 -0.66
CA ARG A 153 13.05 15.76 0.07
C ARG A 153 12.85 16.47 1.40
N GLY A 154 13.19 15.79 2.51
CA GLY A 154 13.08 16.33 3.86
C GLY A 154 11.65 16.50 4.39
N ARG A 155 10.64 16.08 3.61
CA ARG A 155 9.22 16.32 3.90
C ARG A 155 8.42 15.05 4.15
N ILE A 156 8.60 14.03 3.28
CA ILE A 156 7.86 12.78 3.33
C ILE A 156 8.75 11.63 2.81
N ARG A 157 8.53 10.39 3.23
CA ARG A 157 9.14 9.20 2.63
C ARG A 157 8.37 8.79 1.39
N LEU A 158 9.00 8.03 0.49
CA LEU A 158 8.32 7.46 -0.68
C LEU A 158 8.35 5.93 -0.64
N MET A 159 7.22 5.31 -0.93
CA MET A 159 7.13 3.91 -1.36
C MET A 159 6.90 3.92 -2.87
N VAL A 160 7.86 3.44 -3.63
CA VAL A 160 7.79 3.45 -5.10
C VAL A 160 7.46 2.05 -5.59
N GLU A 161 6.25 1.86 -6.14
CA GLU A 161 5.84 0.59 -6.73
C GLU A 161 6.23 0.50 -8.20
N LEU A 162 6.99 -0.52 -8.57
CA LEU A 162 7.36 -0.76 -9.96
C LEU A 162 6.28 -1.56 -10.68
N LYS A 163 5.68 -0.96 -11.72
CA LYS A 163 4.64 -1.56 -12.56
C LYS A 163 5.23 -2.06 -13.88
N TYR A 164 5.17 -3.35 -14.10
CA TYR A 164 5.68 -3.99 -15.31
C TYR A 164 4.58 -4.37 -16.28
N ASP A 165 4.77 -4.05 -17.56
CA ASP A 165 3.88 -4.40 -18.67
C ASP A 165 4.52 -5.48 -19.57
N GLY A 166 5.04 -6.54 -18.96
CA GLY A 166 5.74 -7.63 -19.65
C GLY A 166 7.25 -7.59 -19.44
N GLU A 167 8.04 -7.32 -20.49
CA GLU A 167 9.51 -7.35 -20.41
C GLU A 167 10.05 -6.22 -19.56
N ASP A 168 11.10 -6.53 -18.79
CA ASP A 168 11.91 -5.53 -18.10
C ASP A 168 12.71 -4.74 -19.15
N ARG A 169 12.51 -3.43 -19.17
CA ARG A 169 13.19 -2.50 -20.08
C ARG A 169 14.16 -1.58 -19.34
N GLY A 170 14.56 -1.95 -18.12
CA GLY A 170 15.44 -1.16 -17.28
C GLY A 170 14.73 -0.24 -16.28
N LEU A 171 13.42 -0.47 -16.00
CA LEU A 171 12.68 0.31 -15.00
C LEU A 171 13.34 0.22 -13.62
N LEU A 172 13.75 -0.96 -13.19
CA LEU A 172 14.40 -1.17 -11.90
C LEU A 172 15.72 -0.39 -11.80
N GLU A 173 16.61 -0.61 -12.77
CA GLU A 173 17.95 -0.02 -12.78
C GLU A 173 17.87 1.51 -12.81
N GLU A 174 16.99 2.06 -13.64
CA GLU A 174 16.83 3.51 -13.73
C GLU A 174 16.20 4.10 -12.46
N THR A 175 15.21 3.43 -11.86
CA THR A 175 14.62 3.84 -10.58
C THR A 175 15.69 3.88 -9.47
N ILE A 176 16.46 2.80 -9.31
CA ILE A 176 17.53 2.73 -8.30
C ILE A 176 18.58 3.81 -8.55
N ARG A 177 19.01 3.99 -9.79
CA ARG A 177 19.98 5.04 -10.16
C ARG A 177 19.50 6.42 -9.75
N GLN A 178 18.22 6.77 -10.02
CA GLN A 178 17.66 8.07 -9.63
C GLN A 178 17.57 8.24 -8.12
N ILE A 179 17.15 7.21 -7.39
CA ILE A 179 17.10 7.22 -5.91
C ILE A 179 18.51 7.43 -5.34
N GLN A 180 19.53 6.72 -5.83
CA GLN A 180 20.92 6.87 -5.39
C GLN A 180 21.46 8.28 -5.66
N VAL A 181 21.27 8.78 -6.88
CA VAL A 181 21.71 10.15 -7.26
C VAL A 181 21.01 11.23 -6.43
N SER A 182 19.76 11.00 -6.04
CA SER A 182 19.03 11.92 -5.17
C SER A 182 19.54 11.93 -3.73
N GLY A 183 20.27 10.90 -3.29
CA GLY A 183 20.68 10.70 -1.88
C GLY A 183 19.52 10.32 -0.95
N LEU A 184 18.42 9.78 -1.47
CA LEU A 184 17.22 9.43 -0.70
C LEU A 184 17.03 7.92 -0.50
N THR A 185 18.08 7.11 -0.64
CA THR A 185 18.00 5.65 -0.53
C THR A 185 17.32 5.19 0.77
N GLU A 186 17.68 5.76 1.92
CA GLU A 186 17.08 5.41 3.22
C GLU A 186 15.71 6.09 3.47
N ARG A 187 15.26 6.89 2.53
CA ARG A 187 13.96 7.58 2.56
C ARG A 187 12.95 6.99 1.58
N CYS A 188 13.39 6.00 0.80
CA CYS A 188 12.56 5.28 -0.17
C CYS A 188 12.41 3.82 0.22
N ILE A 189 11.27 3.24 -0.14
CA ILE A 189 10.99 1.80 -0.14
C ILE A 189 10.68 1.43 -1.58
N LEU A 190 11.30 0.38 -2.12
CA LEU A 190 10.95 -0.17 -3.42
C LEU A 190 9.94 -1.30 -3.25
N ALA A 191 8.80 -1.17 -3.90
CA ALA A 191 7.73 -2.14 -3.83
C ALA A 191 7.46 -2.77 -5.21
N CYS A 192 7.14 -4.07 -5.25
CA CYS A 192 6.82 -4.78 -6.48
C CYS A 192 6.01 -6.05 -6.19
N THR A 193 5.16 -6.45 -7.15
CA THR A 193 4.50 -7.76 -7.14
C THR A 193 5.43 -8.90 -7.59
N ARG A 194 6.58 -8.58 -8.18
CA ARG A 194 7.56 -9.53 -8.71
C ARG A 194 8.72 -9.74 -7.74
N ILE A 195 8.84 -10.95 -7.21
CA ILE A 195 9.88 -11.33 -6.27
C ILE A 195 11.30 -11.29 -6.89
N ASP A 196 11.42 -11.66 -8.16
CA ASP A 196 12.70 -11.58 -8.90
C ASP A 196 13.22 -10.15 -8.98
N VAL A 197 12.32 -9.17 -9.14
CA VAL A 197 12.66 -7.74 -9.13
C VAL A 197 13.16 -7.29 -7.74
N LEU A 198 12.50 -7.73 -6.66
CA LEU A 198 12.94 -7.41 -5.29
C LEU A 198 14.33 -8.00 -5.01
N ARG A 199 14.57 -9.24 -5.42
CA ARG A 199 15.89 -9.88 -5.29
C ARG A 199 16.96 -9.10 -6.07
N ARG A 200 16.65 -8.72 -7.30
CA ARG A 200 17.56 -7.91 -8.12
C ARG A 200 17.79 -6.51 -7.51
N SER A 201 16.79 -5.91 -6.89
CA SER A 201 16.94 -4.65 -6.17
C SER A 201 17.97 -4.75 -5.04
N LYS A 202 17.88 -5.82 -4.22
CA LYS A 202 18.86 -6.07 -3.14
C LYS A 202 20.28 -6.31 -3.63
N GLU A 203 20.46 -6.88 -4.82
CA GLU A 203 21.77 -7.01 -5.44
C GLU A 203 22.36 -5.66 -5.88
N LEU A 204 21.52 -4.75 -6.41
CA LEU A 204 21.92 -3.45 -6.93
C LEU A 204 22.12 -2.39 -5.82
N GLU A 205 21.24 -2.37 -4.83
CA GLU A 205 21.30 -1.44 -3.69
C GLU A 205 20.81 -2.14 -2.39
N PRO A 206 21.69 -2.80 -1.65
CA PRO A 206 21.33 -3.56 -0.45
C PRO A 206 20.68 -2.73 0.66
N ARG A 207 20.91 -1.40 0.69
CA ARG A 207 20.36 -0.49 1.69
C ARG A 207 18.94 -0.02 1.37
N LEU A 208 18.46 -0.25 0.16
CA LEU A 208 17.09 0.09 -0.22
C LEU A 208 16.14 -0.97 0.33
N ASP A 209 15.22 -0.56 1.19
CA ASP A 209 14.18 -1.45 1.69
C ASP A 209 13.27 -1.93 0.55
N THR A 210 12.88 -3.18 0.62
CA THR A 210 12.05 -3.82 -0.42
C THR A 210 10.76 -4.39 0.18
N VAL A 211 9.65 -4.20 -0.52
CA VAL A 211 8.32 -4.65 -0.10
C VAL A 211 7.66 -5.45 -1.22
N TYR A 212 7.23 -6.66 -0.90
CA TYR A 212 6.36 -7.43 -1.78
C TYR A 212 4.93 -6.91 -1.71
N ILE A 213 4.29 -6.63 -2.84
CA ILE A 213 2.88 -6.28 -2.93
C ILE A 213 2.08 -7.46 -3.46
N GLY A 214 0.96 -7.78 -2.81
CA GLY A 214 0.07 -8.86 -3.25
C GLY A 214 -1.33 -8.77 -2.68
N GLU A 215 -2.28 -9.43 -3.35
CA GLU A 215 -3.63 -9.62 -2.80
C GLU A 215 -3.62 -10.62 -1.65
N GLU A 216 -2.73 -11.62 -1.73
CA GLU A 216 -2.51 -12.67 -0.73
C GLU A 216 -1.01 -12.87 -0.51
N ILE A 217 -0.65 -13.46 0.62
CA ILE A 217 0.74 -13.88 0.89
C ILE A 217 1.05 -15.10 0.01
N PRO A 218 2.19 -15.11 -0.71
CA PRO A 218 2.62 -16.27 -1.47
C PRO A 218 2.65 -17.55 -0.63
N ARG A 219 2.11 -18.62 -1.18
CA ARG A 219 2.05 -19.92 -0.49
C ARG A 219 3.47 -20.37 -0.12
N ASN A 220 3.63 -20.87 1.10
CA ASN A 220 4.91 -21.30 1.66
C ASN A 220 5.97 -20.21 1.85
N GLY A 221 5.64 -18.91 1.63
CA GLY A 221 6.59 -17.81 1.76
C GLY A 221 7.74 -17.87 0.73
N GLU A 222 7.54 -18.55 -0.39
CA GLU A 222 8.57 -18.75 -1.41
C GLU A 222 9.03 -17.40 -1.97
N GLY A 223 10.34 -17.15 -1.93
CA GLY A 223 10.98 -15.94 -2.47
C GLY A 223 10.85 -14.69 -1.61
N LEU A 224 10.13 -14.72 -0.49
CA LEU A 224 9.97 -13.57 0.40
C LEU A 224 11.24 -13.22 1.21
N ASP A 225 12.30 -14.00 1.07
CA ASP A 225 13.64 -13.72 1.63
C ASP A 225 14.22 -12.39 1.13
N ALA A 226 13.87 -11.98 -0.10
CA ALA A 226 14.29 -10.72 -0.71
C ALA A 226 13.40 -9.51 -0.35
N ALA A 227 12.35 -9.69 0.46
CA ALA A 227 11.46 -8.63 0.91
C ALA A 227 11.70 -8.32 2.39
N ASP A 228 11.93 -7.06 2.74
CA ASP A 228 12.01 -6.60 4.13
C ASP A 228 10.61 -6.48 4.74
N GLY A 229 9.59 -6.21 3.92
CA GLY A 229 8.18 -6.14 4.30
C GLY A 229 7.23 -6.68 3.24
N LEU A 230 5.96 -6.79 3.62
CA LEU A 230 4.86 -7.18 2.74
C LEU A 230 3.75 -6.14 2.80
N SER A 231 3.20 -5.78 1.63
CA SER A 231 2.02 -4.94 1.49
C SER A 231 0.88 -5.79 0.93
N ILE A 232 -0.09 -6.14 1.79
CA ILE A 232 -1.12 -7.15 1.49
C ILE A 232 -2.50 -6.53 1.53
N CYS A 233 -3.36 -6.93 0.58
CA CYS A 233 -4.77 -6.53 0.55
C CYS A 233 -5.49 -7.01 1.83
N LEU A 234 -6.23 -6.09 2.48
CA LEU A 234 -6.97 -6.41 3.70
C LEU A 234 -7.92 -7.60 3.51
N ALA A 235 -8.58 -7.68 2.35
CA ALA A 235 -9.54 -8.76 2.06
C ALA A 235 -8.90 -10.15 1.95
N GLY A 236 -7.62 -10.22 1.59
CA GLY A 236 -6.86 -11.46 1.44
C GLY A 236 -6.05 -11.85 2.68
N LEU A 237 -6.11 -11.07 3.78
CA LEU A 237 -5.23 -11.25 4.93
C LEU A 237 -5.97 -11.82 6.15
N ARG A 238 -5.48 -12.94 6.68
CA ARG A 238 -5.95 -13.53 7.92
C ARG A 238 -5.07 -13.13 9.11
N ALA A 239 -5.66 -13.15 10.32
CA ALA A 239 -4.94 -12.76 11.54
C ALA A 239 -3.70 -13.62 11.82
N GLU A 240 -3.78 -14.93 11.54
CA GLU A 240 -2.67 -15.86 11.68
C GLU A 240 -1.52 -15.54 10.72
N GLU A 241 -1.85 -15.13 9.49
CA GLU A 241 -0.87 -14.74 8.47
C GLU A 241 -0.19 -13.41 8.84
N ALA A 242 -0.96 -12.44 9.30
CA ALA A 242 -0.43 -11.18 9.81
C ALA A 242 0.56 -11.41 10.97
N ALA A 243 0.20 -12.29 11.90
CA ALA A 243 1.07 -12.67 13.02
C ALA A 243 2.34 -13.40 12.54
N GLN A 244 2.23 -14.25 11.51
CA GLN A 244 3.37 -14.96 10.93
C GLN A 244 4.36 -14.02 10.26
N VAL A 245 3.89 -13.05 9.46
CA VAL A 245 4.74 -12.03 8.81
C VAL A 245 5.57 -11.28 9.85
N ARG A 246 4.91 -10.77 10.89
CA ARG A 246 5.57 -10.05 11.98
C ARG A 246 6.52 -10.94 12.78
N GLY A 247 6.14 -12.21 13.01
CA GLY A 247 6.98 -13.20 13.70
C GLY A 247 8.28 -13.51 12.93
N GLN A 248 8.34 -13.22 11.64
CA GLN A 248 9.54 -13.30 10.81
C GLN A 248 10.38 -12.01 10.85
N GLY A 249 9.95 -10.97 11.59
CA GLY A 249 10.62 -9.68 11.67
C GLY A 249 10.45 -8.84 10.42
N LYS A 250 9.38 -9.06 9.62
CA LYS A 250 9.05 -8.29 8.42
C LYS A 250 7.97 -7.26 8.71
N ASP A 251 8.09 -6.10 8.08
CA ASP A 251 7.07 -5.07 8.12
C ASP A 251 5.80 -5.54 7.41
N LEU A 252 4.64 -5.18 7.97
CA LEU A 252 3.34 -5.47 7.39
C LEU A 252 2.61 -4.17 7.05
N TYR A 253 2.41 -3.92 5.78
CA TYR A 253 1.58 -2.84 5.25
C TYR A 253 0.25 -3.43 4.77
N ILE A 254 -0.85 -2.72 4.99
CA ILE A 254 -2.18 -3.21 4.58
C ILE A 254 -2.87 -2.19 3.67
N TRP A 255 -3.31 -2.64 2.48
CA TRP A 255 -3.96 -1.83 1.44
C TRP A 255 -5.29 -2.43 0.96
N THR A 256 -6.18 -1.67 0.32
CA THR A 256 -6.33 -0.24 0.50
C THR A 256 -7.39 -0.03 1.56
N VAL A 257 -7.07 0.65 2.66
CA VAL A 257 -7.96 0.84 3.79
C VAL A 257 -8.51 2.28 3.77
N ASN A 258 -9.76 2.44 3.35
CA ASN A 258 -10.39 3.74 3.12
C ASN A 258 -11.50 4.08 4.11
N ALA A 259 -12.00 3.08 4.85
CA ALA A 259 -13.03 3.27 5.87
C ALA A 259 -12.43 3.14 7.28
N ARG A 260 -12.99 3.89 8.25
CA ARG A 260 -12.56 3.83 9.66
C ARG A 260 -12.44 2.38 10.18
N LYS A 261 -13.44 1.53 9.91
CA LYS A 261 -13.45 0.14 10.37
C LYS A 261 -12.34 -0.71 9.76
N GLU A 262 -11.98 -0.45 8.52
CA GLU A 262 -10.87 -1.12 7.84
C GLU A 262 -9.53 -0.71 8.45
N MET A 263 -9.35 0.59 8.75
CA MET A 263 -8.18 1.12 9.41
C MET A 263 -8.02 0.53 10.83
N GLU A 264 -9.12 0.51 11.61
CA GLU A 264 -9.14 -0.10 12.95
C GLU A 264 -8.81 -1.61 12.89
N LEU A 265 -9.34 -2.34 11.90
CA LEU A 265 -9.03 -3.76 11.69
C LEU A 265 -7.56 -3.95 11.30
N ALA A 266 -7.05 -3.20 10.35
CA ALA A 266 -5.64 -3.27 9.94
C ALA A 266 -4.69 -2.97 11.12
N PHE A 267 -5.03 -1.99 11.95
CA PHE A 267 -4.31 -1.72 13.19
C PHE A 267 -4.37 -2.92 14.16
N ALA A 268 -5.55 -3.51 14.36
CA ALA A 268 -5.71 -4.69 15.22
C ALA A 268 -4.93 -5.91 14.72
N LEU A 269 -4.74 -6.04 13.40
CA LEU A 269 -3.88 -7.04 12.77
C LEU A 269 -2.38 -6.74 12.97
N GLY A 270 -2.03 -5.56 13.52
CA GLY A 270 -0.67 -5.14 13.81
C GLY A 270 0.07 -4.67 12.58
N ALA A 271 -0.60 -3.95 11.67
CA ALA A 271 0.03 -3.30 10.54
C ALA A 271 1.09 -2.30 11.01
N GLU A 272 2.26 -2.33 10.37
CA GLU A 272 3.30 -1.28 10.47
C GLU A 272 2.86 -0.01 9.73
N GLY A 273 2.07 -0.14 8.66
CA GLY A 273 1.52 0.98 7.95
C GLY A 273 0.18 0.70 7.28
N LEU A 274 -0.64 1.76 7.20
CA LEU A 274 -1.95 1.78 6.55
C LEU A 274 -1.83 2.50 5.20
N VAL A 275 -2.03 1.76 4.10
CA VAL A 275 -2.05 2.33 2.75
C VAL A 275 -3.48 2.74 2.42
N THR A 276 -3.71 4.05 2.23
CA THR A 276 -5.04 4.64 2.11
C THR A 276 -5.09 5.77 1.08
N ASP A 277 -6.21 5.88 0.36
CA ASP A 277 -6.49 7.04 -0.50
C ASP A 277 -6.72 8.32 0.32
N ASN A 278 -7.16 8.18 1.58
CA ASN A 278 -7.52 9.30 2.45
C ASN A 278 -6.64 9.38 3.71
N PRO A 279 -5.39 9.83 3.60
CA PRO A 279 -4.48 9.92 4.75
C PRO A 279 -5.00 10.88 5.84
N ALA A 280 -5.76 11.91 5.48
CA ALA A 280 -6.36 12.81 6.48
C ALA A 280 -7.40 12.11 7.37
N LEU A 281 -8.14 11.13 6.84
CA LEU A 281 -9.03 10.30 7.65
C LEU A 281 -8.22 9.34 8.53
N ALA A 282 -7.18 8.72 7.99
CA ALA A 282 -6.34 7.80 8.75
C ALA A 282 -5.71 8.48 9.97
N GLN A 283 -5.14 9.68 9.81
CA GLN A 283 -4.61 10.45 10.94
C GLN A 283 -5.66 10.68 12.03
N LYS A 284 -6.88 11.08 11.68
CA LYS A 284 -7.97 11.27 12.64
C LYS A 284 -8.37 9.97 13.36
N VAL A 285 -8.34 8.85 12.67
CA VAL A 285 -8.65 7.54 13.28
C VAL A 285 -7.58 7.16 14.30
N LEU A 286 -6.31 7.38 13.96
CA LEU A 286 -5.19 7.07 14.84
C LEU A 286 -5.14 8.02 16.06
N GLU A 287 -5.43 9.31 15.89
CA GLU A 287 -5.52 10.28 17.00
C GLU A 287 -6.61 9.89 17.99
N ALA A 288 -7.82 9.55 17.50
CA ALA A 288 -8.92 9.11 18.35
C ALA A 288 -8.57 7.84 19.16
N GLY A 289 -7.85 6.89 18.55
CA GLY A 289 -7.39 5.68 19.24
C GLY A 289 -6.37 5.95 20.35
N LYS A 290 -5.58 7.04 20.28
CA LYS A 290 -4.68 7.49 21.36
C LYS A 290 -5.44 8.01 22.56
N GLU A 291 -6.48 8.82 22.32
CA GLU A 291 -7.31 9.40 23.39
C GLU A 291 -8.08 8.34 24.17
N GLU A 292 -8.56 7.28 23.52
CA GLU A 292 -9.26 6.15 24.17
C GLU A 292 -8.31 5.25 24.97
N SER A 293 -7.00 5.32 24.74
CA SER A 293 -5.98 4.46 25.36
C SER A 293 -5.22 5.14 26.51
N ALA A 294 -5.40 6.46 26.67
CA ALA A 294 -4.78 7.30 27.70
C ALA A 294 -5.68 7.48 28.92
#